data_e6680cf6775f468041f93780cc449c8e
#
_entry.id   e6680cf6775f468041f93780cc449c8e
#
_cell.length_a   1.000
_cell.length_b   1.000
_cell.length_c   1.000
_cell.angle_alpha   90.00
_cell.angle_beta   90.00
_cell.angle_gamma   90.00
#
_symmetry.space_group_name_H-M   'P 1'
#
loop_
_entity.id
_entity.type
_entity.pdbx_description
1 polymer ?
#
loop_
_entity_poly.entity_id
_entity_poly.type
_entity_poly.pdbx_seq_one_letter_code
_entity_poly.pdbx_strand_id
1 'polypeptide(L)'
;VTDTSCLNGDDILVVRYWGDSRAGAAAGDGSMINCSGASEIDGDVPAYSIFHVARSASGEPTLACTYRDVTGTWQTVPLMQGVEGFQVLYGVDNVTPAAAPPSGETGLDGVPDRYLRASQLTVTGNTNATMDNWRRVRSVRIGLLLRGDPGSAVDRAASGRSYDVLGPGLTD
;
A
#
# COMPACT_ATOMS: atom_id res chain seq x y z
N VAL A 1 10.57 -6.36 1.74
CA VAL A 1 10.19 -7.74 2.11
C VAL A 1 9.55 -8.34 0.88
N THR A 2 10.33 -9.02 0.06
CA THR A 2 9.80 -9.92 -0.95
C THR A 2 9.33 -11.16 -0.20
N ASP A 3 8.10 -11.13 0.27
CA ASP A 3 7.48 -12.31 0.84
C ASP A 3 7.07 -13.20 -0.34
N THR A 4 7.76 -14.33 -0.50
CA THR A 4 7.41 -15.35 -1.50
C THR A 4 6.02 -15.96 -1.26
N SER A 5 5.35 -15.57 -0.18
CA SER A 5 3.97 -15.93 0.14
C SER A 5 2.93 -15.02 -0.53
N CYS A 6 3.33 -13.83 -1.02
CA CYS A 6 2.42 -12.97 -1.76
C CYS A 6 2.10 -13.56 -3.12
N LEU A 7 0.84 -13.52 -3.52
CA LEU A 7 0.40 -14.00 -4.82
C LEU A 7 1.09 -13.17 -5.90
N ASN A 8 1.72 -13.84 -6.88
CA ASN A 8 2.41 -13.22 -8.02
C ASN A 8 3.56 -12.24 -7.65
N GLY A 9 4.06 -12.25 -6.41
CA GLY A 9 5.07 -11.28 -5.97
C GLY A 9 4.53 -9.86 -5.73
N ASP A 10 3.22 -9.75 -5.51
CA ASP A 10 2.54 -8.49 -5.26
C ASP A 10 2.97 -7.80 -3.97
N ASP A 11 2.86 -6.48 -3.96
CA ASP A 11 3.12 -5.68 -2.78
C ASP A 11 1.95 -5.73 -1.77
N ILE A 12 2.25 -5.36 -0.54
CA ILE A 12 1.25 -5.11 0.51
C ILE A 12 1.35 -3.64 0.92
N LEU A 13 0.25 -2.90 0.81
CA LEU A 13 0.16 -1.53 1.30
C LEU A 13 -0.55 -1.50 2.64
N VAL A 14 0.17 -1.06 3.68
CA VAL A 14 -0.38 -0.86 5.02
C VAL A 14 -0.54 0.65 5.26
N VAL A 15 -1.78 1.08 5.48
CA VAL A 15 -2.10 2.44 5.92
C VAL A 15 -2.52 2.38 7.37
N ARG A 16 -1.84 3.14 8.24
CA ARG A 16 -2.13 3.26 9.66
C ARG A 16 -2.58 4.68 9.95
N TYR A 17 -3.67 4.82 10.68
CA TYR A 17 -4.26 6.11 11.04
C TYR A 17 -5.05 6.00 12.34
N TRP A 18 -5.63 7.08 12.80
CA TRP A 18 -6.49 7.13 13.97
C TRP A 18 -7.85 7.69 13.57
N GLY A 19 -8.88 7.34 14.33
CA GLY A 19 -10.16 8.02 14.24
C GLY A 19 -10.01 9.49 14.58
N ASP A 20 -10.83 10.34 13.97
CA ASP A 20 -10.87 11.77 14.31
C ASP A 20 -12.01 12.02 15.34
N SER A 21 -11.82 13.00 16.21
CA SER A 21 -12.82 13.41 17.18
C SER A 21 -12.84 14.93 17.31
N ARG A 22 -14.02 15.50 17.55
CA ARG A 22 -14.13 16.90 17.93
C ARG A 22 -13.42 17.12 19.26
N ALA A 23 -12.80 18.27 19.43
CA ALA A 23 -12.17 18.65 20.69
C ALA A 23 -13.15 18.48 21.88
N GLY A 24 -12.76 17.64 22.85
CA GLY A 24 -13.58 17.31 24.01
C GLY A 24 -14.60 16.18 23.85
N ALA A 25 -14.64 15.50 22.71
CA ALA A 25 -15.46 14.31 22.55
C ALA A 25 -14.68 13.06 23.01
N ALA A 26 -15.37 12.13 23.66
CA ALA A 26 -14.80 10.88 24.15
C ALA A 26 -14.71 9.78 23.07
N ALA A 27 -15.31 9.99 21.90
CA ALA A 27 -15.32 9.06 20.80
C ALA A 27 -15.11 9.80 19.48
N GLY A 28 -14.57 9.10 18.48
CA GLY A 28 -14.42 9.62 17.13
C GLY A 28 -15.74 10.04 16.50
N ASP A 29 -15.68 10.98 15.57
CA ASP A 29 -16.86 11.53 14.88
C ASP A 29 -17.32 10.63 13.71
N GLY A 30 -16.61 9.53 13.44
CA GLY A 30 -16.91 8.59 12.35
C GLY A 30 -16.55 9.08 10.96
N SER A 31 -15.85 10.21 10.84
CA SER A 31 -15.41 10.76 9.55
C SER A 31 -14.30 9.94 8.91
N MET A 32 -13.48 9.26 9.73
CA MET A 32 -12.43 8.36 9.25
C MET A 32 -13.03 6.97 9.04
N ILE A 33 -12.82 6.42 7.85
CA ILE A 33 -13.30 5.08 7.47
C ILE A 33 -12.14 4.18 7.10
N ASN A 34 -12.25 2.90 7.42
CA ASN A 34 -11.29 1.89 6.97
C ASN A 34 -11.62 1.40 5.54
N CYS A 35 -10.75 0.55 5.01
CA CYS A 35 -10.91 0.04 3.64
C CYS A 35 -12.11 -0.88 3.43
N SER A 36 -12.84 -1.28 4.48
CA SER A 36 -14.13 -1.96 4.37
C SER A 36 -15.31 -1.00 4.31
N GLY A 37 -15.08 0.30 4.51
CA GLY A 37 -16.12 1.32 4.62
C GLY A 37 -16.69 1.49 6.03
N ALA A 38 -16.18 0.77 7.03
CA ALA A 38 -16.59 0.96 8.43
C ALA A 38 -15.89 2.17 9.05
N SER A 39 -16.65 2.92 9.85
CA SER A 39 -16.13 4.11 10.54
C SER A 39 -15.20 3.71 11.68
N GLU A 40 -14.08 4.43 11.80
CA GLU A 40 -13.15 4.34 12.90
C GLU A 40 -13.50 5.40 13.94
N ILE A 41 -13.94 4.94 15.10
CA ILE A 41 -14.47 5.80 16.18
C ILE A 41 -13.48 5.99 17.33
N ASP A 42 -12.31 5.36 17.28
CA ASP A 42 -11.33 5.41 18.36
C ASP A 42 -10.15 6.29 17.96
N GLY A 43 -9.93 7.38 18.71
CA GLY A 43 -8.79 8.28 18.53
C GLY A 43 -7.52 7.80 19.20
N ASP A 44 -7.60 6.86 20.14
CA ASP A 44 -6.46 6.38 20.93
C ASP A 44 -5.89 5.06 20.40
N VAL A 45 -6.69 4.25 19.72
CA VAL A 45 -6.28 2.99 19.11
C VAL A 45 -6.07 3.17 17.60
N PRO A 46 -4.90 2.83 17.07
CA PRO A 46 -4.67 2.98 15.64
C PRO A 46 -5.51 1.98 14.83
N ALA A 47 -6.14 2.51 13.78
CA ALA A 47 -6.80 1.76 12.74
C ALA A 47 -5.82 1.36 11.62
N TYR A 48 -6.17 0.33 10.90
CA TYR A 48 -5.35 -0.18 9.80
C TYR A 48 -6.23 -0.49 8.60
N SER A 49 -5.74 -0.09 7.42
CA SER A 49 -6.24 -0.55 6.12
C SER A 49 -5.09 -1.22 5.39
N ILE A 50 -5.18 -2.54 5.20
CA ILE A 50 -4.13 -3.35 4.59
C ILE A 50 -4.63 -3.88 3.25
N PHE A 51 -4.06 -3.37 2.17
CA PHE A 51 -4.39 -3.76 0.81
C PHE A 51 -3.39 -4.80 0.31
N HIS A 52 -3.89 -5.92 -0.20
CA HIS A 52 -3.06 -7.01 -0.73
C HIS A 52 -3.86 -7.85 -1.75
N VAL A 53 -3.17 -8.62 -2.57
CA VAL A 53 -3.83 -9.58 -3.45
C VAL A 53 -3.92 -10.93 -2.76
N ALA A 54 -5.11 -11.50 -2.75
CA ALA A 54 -5.39 -12.82 -2.20
C ALA A 54 -6.24 -13.65 -3.18
N ARG A 55 -6.32 -14.96 -2.99
CA ARG A 55 -7.27 -15.78 -3.74
C ARG A 55 -8.65 -15.74 -3.07
N SER A 56 -9.68 -15.46 -3.85
CA SER A 56 -11.07 -15.59 -3.41
C SER A 56 -11.43 -17.05 -3.18
N ALA A 57 -12.61 -17.31 -2.63
CA ALA A 57 -13.14 -18.66 -2.48
C ALA A 57 -13.30 -19.41 -3.82
N SER A 58 -13.46 -18.69 -4.94
CA SER A 58 -13.48 -19.26 -6.29
C SER A 58 -12.08 -19.50 -6.87
N GLY A 59 -11.01 -19.17 -6.15
CA GLY A 59 -9.63 -19.29 -6.60
C GLY A 59 -9.14 -18.11 -7.44
N GLU A 60 -9.99 -17.11 -7.69
CA GLU A 60 -9.64 -15.92 -8.49
C GLU A 60 -8.78 -14.94 -7.70
N PRO A 61 -7.73 -14.36 -8.34
CA PRO A 61 -6.96 -13.28 -7.74
C PRO A 61 -7.86 -12.09 -7.44
N THR A 62 -7.75 -11.54 -6.24
CA THR A 62 -8.67 -10.52 -5.75
C THR A 62 -7.90 -9.53 -4.90
N LEU A 63 -8.03 -8.25 -5.19
CA LEU A 63 -7.58 -7.21 -4.25
C LEU A 63 -8.47 -7.30 -3.02
N ALA A 64 -7.85 -7.53 -1.88
CA ALA A 64 -8.50 -7.66 -0.58
C ALA A 64 -8.07 -6.53 0.36
N CYS A 65 -8.94 -6.24 1.30
CA CYS A 65 -8.69 -5.34 2.41
C CYS A 65 -8.71 -6.13 3.72
N THR A 66 -7.64 -6.04 4.49
CA THR A 66 -7.60 -6.54 5.86
C THR A 66 -7.61 -5.34 6.80
N TYR A 67 -8.50 -5.37 7.78
CA TYR A 67 -8.66 -4.33 8.77
C TYR A 67 -8.94 -4.94 10.15
N ARG A 68 -8.86 -4.14 11.19
CA ARG A 68 -9.21 -4.53 12.55
C ARG A 68 -10.60 -4.03 12.86
N ASP A 69 -11.52 -4.91 13.23
CA ASP A 69 -12.88 -4.50 13.60
C ASP A 69 -12.94 -3.91 15.02
N VAL A 70 -14.12 -3.40 15.39
CA VAL A 70 -14.38 -2.78 16.72
C VAL A 70 -14.16 -3.73 17.90
N THR A 71 -14.12 -5.04 17.67
CA THR A 71 -13.81 -6.05 18.70
C THR A 71 -12.31 -6.31 18.83
N GLY A 72 -11.52 -5.70 17.95
CA GLY A 72 -10.08 -5.93 17.87
C GLY A 72 -9.67 -7.14 17.02
N THR A 73 -10.63 -7.77 16.33
CA THR A 73 -10.39 -8.95 15.48
C THR A 73 -10.03 -8.53 14.07
N TRP A 74 -9.05 -9.23 13.47
CA TRP A 74 -8.68 -9.01 12.08
C TRP A 74 -9.70 -9.63 11.14
N GLN A 75 -10.21 -8.82 10.21
CA GLN A 75 -11.16 -9.20 9.17
C GLN A 75 -10.56 -8.96 7.80
N THR A 76 -10.92 -9.79 6.82
CA THR A 76 -10.50 -9.60 5.43
C THR A 76 -11.72 -9.64 4.53
N VAL A 77 -11.89 -8.63 3.70
CA VAL A 77 -12.98 -8.51 2.74
C VAL A 77 -12.44 -8.35 1.31
N PRO A 78 -13.07 -8.96 0.32
CA PRO A 78 -12.72 -8.75 -1.08
C PRO A 78 -13.18 -7.36 -1.53
N LEU A 79 -12.33 -6.64 -2.27
CA LEU A 79 -12.64 -5.35 -2.86
C LEU A 79 -12.91 -5.46 -4.36
N MET A 80 -12.01 -6.14 -5.09
CA MET A 80 -12.08 -6.22 -6.55
C MET A 80 -11.51 -7.55 -7.05
N GLN A 81 -12.29 -8.31 -7.80
CA GLN A 81 -11.84 -9.55 -8.44
C GLN A 81 -11.05 -9.27 -9.72
N GLY A 82 -10.22 -10.24 -10.13
CA GLY A 82 -9.42 -10.16 -11.35
C GLY A 82 -8.18 -9.29 -11.24
N VAL A 83 -7.74 -8.93 -10.03
CA VAL A 83 -6.48 -8.20 -9.82
C VAL A 83 -5.33 -9.21 -9.82
N GLU A 84 -4.56 -9.22 -10.92
CA GLU A 84 -3.41 -10.10 -11.12
C GLU A 84 -2.09 -9.51 -10.62
N GLY A 85 -2.02 -8.18 -10.48
CA GLY A 85 -0.85 -7.47 -10.00
C GLY A 85 -1.21 -6.22 -9.21
N PHE A 86 -0.52 -6.02 -8.09
CA PHE A 86 -0.62 -4.87 -7.21
C PHE A 86 0.78 -4.42 -6.83
N GLN A 87 1.22 -3.27 -7.34
CA GLN A 87 2.54 -2.73 -7.12
C GLN A 87 2.47 -1.33 -6.54
N VAL A 88 3.38 -1.01 -5.61
CA VAL A 88 3.38 0.24 -4.87
C VAL A 88 4.76 0.88 -4.91
N LEU A 89 4.80 2.16 -5.31
CA LEU A 89 5.98 3.00 -5.16
C LEU A 89 5.67 4.19 -4.26
N TYR A 90 6.69 4.60 -3.52
CA TYR A 90 6.65 5.72 -2.59
C TYR A 90 7.41 6.89 -3.17
N GLY A 91 6.71 7.99 -3.42
CA GLY A 91 7.31 9.25 -3.85
C GLY A 91 7.94 9.95 -2.65
N VAL A 92 9.26 10.11 -2.67
CA VAL A 92 10.07 10.56 -1.55
C VAL A 92 10.83 11.84 -1.85
N ASP A 93 10.99 12.63 -0.81
CA ASP A 93 11.64 13.93 -0.80
C ASP A 93 13.03 13.79 -0.17
N ASN A 94 14.08 14.02 -0.98
CA ASN A 94 15.50 13.98 -0.59
C ASN A 94 15.92 12.66 0.10
N VAL A 95 15.57 11.53 -0.50
CA VAL A 95 15.97 10.19 -0.04
C VAL A 95 16.85 9.52 -1.10
N THR A 96 18.00 9.02 -0.68
CA THR A 96 18.85 8.14 -1.49
C THR A 96 18.52 6.67 -1.18
N PRO A 97 18.32 5.81 -2.21
CA PRO A 97 17.99 4.41 -2.00
C PRO A 97 18.97 3.70 -1.04
N ALA A 98 18.42 2.99 -0.05
CA ALA A 98 19.12 2.18 0.94
C ALA A 98 20.19 2.94 1.77
N ALA A 99 20.16 4.28 1.77
CA ALA A 99 21.05 5.13 2.53
C ALA A 99 20.32 5.94 3.60
N ALA A 100 21.03 6.31 4.66
CA ALA A 100 20.49 7.24 5.65
C ALA A 100 20.24 8.61 5.00
N PRO A 101 19.11 9.27 5.28
CA PRO A 101 18.85 10.59 4.75
C PRO A 101 19.79 11.63 5.38
N PRO A 102 19.98 12.79 4.72
CA PRO A 102 20.68 13.91 5.35
C PRO A 102 20.03 14.28 6.69
N SER A 103 20.85 14.71 7.63
CA SER A 103 20.37 15.14 8.95
C SER A 103 19.49 16.39 8.85
N GLY A 104 18.41 16.42 9.63
CA GLY A 104 17.49 17.55 9.68
C GLY A 104 16.58 17.63 8.45
N GLU A 105 15.96 18.79 8.27
CA GLU A 105 15.02 19.08 7.17
C GLU A 105 15.68 19.77 5.96
N THR A 106 17.00 19.73 5.87
CA THR A 106 17.75 20.38 4.80
C THR A 106 17.40 19.73 3.45
N GLY A 107 17.01 20.57 2.49
CA GLY A 107 16.68 20.15 1.13
C GLY A 107 15.29 19.49 0.99
N LEU A 108 14.43 19.58 2.01
CA LEU A 108 13.04 19.19 1.89
C LEU A 108 12.20 20.34 1.34
N ASP A 109 11.47 20.09 0.27
CA ASP A 109 10.55 21.07 -0.33
C ASP A 109 9.08 20.57 -0.34
N GLY A 110 8.84 19.34 0.17
CA GLY A 110 7.53 18.71 0.21
C GLY A 110 7.11 18.06 -1.10
N VAL A 111 7.96 18.10 -2.14
CA VAL A 111 7.70 17.51 -3.44
C VAL A 111 8.50 16.22 -3.60
N PRO A 112 7.93 15.15 -4.16
CA PRO A 112 8.68 13.93 -4.42
C PRO A 112 9.74 14.13 -5.51
N ASP A 113 11.00 13.87 -5.20
CA ASP A 113 12.09 13.87 -6.18
C ASP A 113 12.15 12.61 -7.01
N ARG A 114 11.74 11.49 -6.41
CA ARG A 114 11.77 10.17 -7.03
C ARG A 114 10.78 9.21 -6.40
N TYR A 115 10.53 8.12 -7.12
CA TYR A 115 9.71 7.01 -6.63
C TYR A 115 10.59 5.82 -6.28
N LEU A 116 10.42 5.27 -5.08
CA LEU A 116 11.20 4.15 -4.54
C LEU A 116 10.27 3.04 -4.04
N ARG A 117 10.79 1.81 -4.04
CA ARG A 117 10.14 0.67 -3.39
C ARG A 117 10.36 0.73 -1.87
N ALA A 118 9.52 0.03 -1.12
CA ALA A 118 9.68 -0.11 0.33
C ALA A 118 11.07 -0.63 0.73
N SER A 119 11.62 -1.59 -0.01
CA SER A 119 12.97 -2.14 0.23
C SER A 119 14.08 -1.11 0.09
N GLN A 120 13.91 -0.14 -0.82
CA GLN A 120 14.88 0.94 -1.06
C GLN A 120 14.82 2.04 0.00
N LEU A 121 13.75 2.10 0.82
CA LEU A 121 13.65 2.98 1.99
C LEU A 121 14.35 2.38 3.22
N THR A 122 14.64 1.08 3.18
CA THR A 122 15.26 0.37 4.29
C THR A 122 16.77 0.59 4.32
N VAL A 123 17.28 1.05 5.45
CA VAL A 123 18.72 1.17 5.71
C VAL A 123 19.15 0.00 6.58
N THR A 124 19.89 -0.94 6.00
CA THR A 124 20.30 -2.16 6.67
C THR A 124 21.05 -1.87 7.97
N GLY A 125 20.58 -2.45 9.08
CA GLY A 125 21.19 -2.28 10.40
C GLY A 125 20.90 -0.92 11.07
N ASN A 126 20.11 -0.04 10.46
CA ASN A 126 19.77 1.27 11.01
C ASN A 126 18.26 1.56 10.94
N THR A 127 17.54 1.18 11.99
CA THR A 127 16.08 1.37 12.08
C THR A 127 15.69 2.86 12.12
N ASN A 128 16.47 3.71 12.79
CA ASN A 128 16.16 5.14 12.86
C ASN A 128 16.26 5.81 11.48
N ALA A 129 17.33 5.54 10.74
CA ALA A 129 17.47 6.04 9.37
C ALA A 129 16.37 5.50 8.44
N THR A 130 15.96 4.25 8.60
CA THR A 130 14.80 3.68 7.89
C THR A 130 13.51 4.45 8.21
N MET A 131 13.24 4.74 9.48
CA MET A 131 12.07 5.52 9.89
C MET A 131 12.14 6.95 9.35
N ASP A 132 13.32 7.56 9.32
CA ASP A 132 13.50 8.91 8.78
C ASP A 132 13.27 8.95 7.26
N ASN A 133 13.67 7.91 6.51
CA ASN A 133 13.31 7.76 5.10
C ASN A 133 11.79 7.67 4.92
N TRP A 134 11.09 6.88 5.73
CA TRP A 134 9.64 6.76 5.68
C TRP A 134 8.90 8.07 6.00
N ARG A 135 9.42 8.91 6.89
CA ARG A 135 8.86 10.24 7.19
C ARG A 135 8.95 11.21 6.01
N ARG A 136 9.79 10.92 5.02
CA ARG A 136 9.97 11.71 3.81
C ARG A 136 9.12 11.26 2.63
N VAL A 137 8.23 10.30 2.84
CA VAL A 137 7.22 9.91 1.85
C VAL A 137 6.18 11.03 1.73
N ARG A 138 5.97 11.52 0.50
CA ARG A 138 5.01 12.59 0.16
C ARG A 138 3.85 12.10 -0.70
N SER A 139 4.05 11.02 -1.44
CA SER A 139 3.03 10.45 -2.31
C SER A 139 3.18 8.94 -2.43
N VAL A 140 2.12 8.30 -2.90
CA VAL A 140 2.11 6.87 -3.22
C VAL A 140 1.62 6.71 -4.65
N ARG A 141 2.31 5.90 -5.44
CA ARG A 141 1.87 5.46 -6.76
C ARG A 141 1.48 4.01 -6.68
N ILE A 142 0.26 3.71 -7.13
CA ILE A 142 -0.28 2.36 -7.14
C ILE A 142 -0.47 1.94 -8.59
N GLY A 143 0.04 0.77 -8.95
CA GLY A 143 -0.17 0.11 -10.22
C GLY A 143 -1.03 -1.15 -10.02
N LEU A 144 -2.05 -1.31 -10.85
CA LEU A 144 -2.93 -2.48 -10.85
C LEU A 144 -2.93 -3.14 -12.23
N LEU A 145 -2.72 -4.44 -12.26
CA LEU A 145 -2.98 -5.26 -13.44
C LEU A 145 -4.30 -6.00 -13.27
N LEU A 146 -5.24 -5.71 -14.16
CA LEU A 146 -6.57 -6.29 -14.12
C LEU A 146 -6.73 -7.31 -15.24
N ARG A 147 -7.28 -8.48 -14.91
CA ARG A 147 -7.72 -9.47 -15.88
C ARG A 147 -9.21 -9.29 -16.18
N GLY A 148 -9.55 -9.34 -17.46
CA GLY A 148 -10.96 -9.47 -17.86
C GLY A 148 -11.55 -10.84 -17.52
N ASP A 149 -12.86 -10.95 -17.59
CA ASP A 149 -13.57 -12.20 -17.34
C ASP A 149 -13.07 -13.34 -18.27
N PRO A 150 -13.12 -14.59 -17.83
CA PRO A 150 -12.78 -15.73 -18.67
C PRO A 150 -13.56 -15.71 -19.99
N GLY A 151 -12.83 -15.70 -21.11
CA GLY A 151 -13.43 -15.63 -22.44
C GLY A 151 -13.66 -14.22 -23.01
N SER A 152 -13.39 -13.16 -22.26
CA SER A 152 -13.52 -11.77 -22.73
C SER A 152 -12.40 -11.35 -23.71
N ALA A 153 -11.29 -12.07 -23.75
CA ALA A 153 -10.19 -11.76 -24.69
C ALA A 153 -10.57 -12.15 -26.13
N VAL A 154 -10.59 -11.16 -27.01
CA VAL A 154 -10.81 -11.33 -28.45
C VAL A 154 -9.60 -12.02 -29.11
N ASP A 155 -8.43 -11.83 -28.54
CA ASP A 155 -7.16 -12.36 -29.07
C ASP A 155 -6.41 -13.19 -28.03
N ARG A 156 -6.39 -14.51 -28.22
CA ARG A 156 -5.71 -15.47 -27.33
C ARG A 156 -4.22 -15.63 -27.62
N ALA A 157 -3.67 -14.89 -28.55
CA ALA A 157 -2.36 -15.17 -29.16
C ALA A 157 -1.16 -14.70 -28.34
N ALA A 158 -1.30 -14.13 -27.17
CA ALA A 158 -0.17 -13.56 -26.45
C ALA A 158 -0.01 -14.15 -25.03
N SER A 159 0.53 -15.38 -24.98
CA SER A 159 1.26 -15.83 -23.79
C SER A 159 2.58 -15.05 -23.70
N GLY A 160 2.89 -14.47 -22.54
CA GLY A 160 4.17 -13.83 -22.26
C GLY A 160 4.23 -12.31 -22.51
N ARG A 161 3.13 -11.62 -22.48
CA ARG A 161 3.14 -10.14 -22.43
C ARG A 161 3.65 -9.64 -21.08
N SER A 162 4.63 -8.74 -21.13
CA SER A 162 5.05 -7.95 -19.97
C SER A 162 4.22 -6.67 -19.91
N TYR A 163 3.82 -6.28 -18.72
CA TYR A 163 3.07 -5.05 -18.46
C TYR A 163 3.82 -4.18 -17.47
N ASP A 164 4.12 -2.95 -17.86
CA ASP A 164 4.69 -1.94 -16.96
C ASP A 164 3.59 -1.36 -16.09
N VAL A 165 3.23 -2.07 -15.02
CA VAL A 165 2.09 -1.75 -14.15
C VAL A 165 2.23 -0.37 -13.51
N LEU A 166 3.46 0.10 -13.30
CA LEU A 166 3.78 1.40 -12.73
C LEU A 166 4.06 2.47 -13.78
N GLY A 167 4.06 2.11 -15.06
CA GLY A 167 4.36 2.96 -16.21
C GLY A 167 5.81 2.84 -16.71
N PRO A 168 6.09 3.33 -17.93
CA PRO A 168 7.38 3.16 -18.57
C PRO A 168 8.51 3.82 -17.75
N GLY A 169 9.62 3.10 -17.60
CA GLY A 169 10.80 3.55 -16.85
C GLY A 169 10.73 3.39 -15.34
N LEU A 170 9.64 2.83 -14.81
CA LEU A 170 9.48 2.44 -13.41
C LEU A 170 9.40 0.91 -13.34
N THR A 171 10.51 0.27 -13.71
CA THR A 171 10.61 -1.20 -13.72
C THR A 171 10.75 -1.75 -12.30
N ASP A 172 10.21 -2.94 -12.17
CA ASP A 172 10.42 -3.84 -11.04
C ASP A 172 11.87 -4.28 -10.86
#